data_b8e5620c23d3e696b6d4de296408a4c3
#
_entry.id   b8e5620c23d3e696b6d4de296408a4c3
#
_cell.length_a   1.000
_cell.length_b   1.000
_cell.length_c   1.000
_cell.angle_alpha   90.00
_cell.angle_beta   90.00
_cell.angle_gamma   90.00
#
_symmetry.space_group_name_H-M   'P 1'
#
loop_
_entity.id
_entity.type
_entity.pdbx_description
1 polymer ?
#
loop_
_entity_poly.entity_id
_entity_poly.type
_entity_poly.pdbx_seq_one_letter_code
_entity_poly.pdbx_strand_id
1 'polypeptide(L)'
;MILPTMTLTELAKEIQSDYKEVHARWTKFNPKFNKMRLKQTYYPWIWNTEIITKKNNKWFFSFYAQSKEDANVVIPHAYITFRYGGTTWAAYPLKGTNVLLIFSSHFFERYIERFLELNKDEKQYTSLDIIKLFYLRNNHIG
;
A
#
# COMPACT_ATOMS: atom_id res chain seq x y z
N MET A 1 -4.56 17.20 -2.82
CA MET A 1 -5.33 16.31 -3.71
C MET A 1 -4.58 16.09 -5.01
N ILE A 2 -4.51 14.85 -5.45
CA ILE A 2 -3.86 14.52 -6.72
C ILE A 2 -4.78 14.90 -7.87
N LEU A 3 -4.26 15.67 -8.82
CA LEU A 3 -5.02 16.14 -9.99
C LEU A 3 -4.55 15.40 -11.25
N PRO A 4 -5.46 15.16 -12.23
CA PRO A 4 -5.11 14.48 -13.47
C PRO A 4 -4.05 15.19 -14.32
N THR A 5 -3.89 16.49 -14.12
CA THR A 5 -2.94 17.33 -14.88
C THR A 5 -1.55 17.40 -14.28
N MET A 6 -1.32 16.78 -13.11
CA MET A 6 -0.02 16.81 -12.46
C MET A 6 1.02 15.99 -13.22
N THR A 7 2.25 16.50 -13.27
CA THR A 7 3.41 15.76 -13.74
C THR A 7 3.83 14.75 -12.68
N LEU A 8 4.68 13.78 -13.03
CA LEU A 8 5.21 12.83 -12.04
C LEU A 8 5.98 13.53 -10.92
N THR A 9 6.71 14.60 -11.24
CA THR A 9 7.43 15.39 -10.23
C THR A 9 6.46 16.05 -9.26
N GLU A 10 5.39 16.64 -9.77
CA GLU A 10 4.34 17.27 -8.93
C GLU A 10 3.62 16.23 -8.08
N LEU A 11 3.29 15.07 -8.66
CA LEU A 11 2.70 13.95 -7.94
C LEU A 11 3.59 13.49 -6.79
N ALA A 12 4.89 13.31 -7.05
CA ALA A 12 5.84 12.87 -6.02
C ALA A 12 5.89 13.85 -4.86
N LYS A 13 5.92 15.14 -5.13
CA LYS A 13 5.92 16.19 -4.10
C LYS A 13 4.64 16.16 -3.28
N GLU A 14 3.49 16.04 -3.95
CA GLU A 14 2.18 15.97 -3.27
C GLU A 14 2.11 14.75 -2.36
N ILE A 15 2.53 13.60 -2.85
CA ILE A 15 2.50 12.35 -2.09
C ILE A 15 3.44 12.43 -0.88
N GLN A 16 4.66 12.91 -1.05
CA GLN A 16 5.61 13.05 0.05
C GLN A 16 5.12 14.05 1.10
N SER A 17 4.53 15.15 0.66
CA SER A 17 3.93 16.12 1.56
C SER A 17 2.76 15.54 2.34
N ASP A 18 1.90 14.78 1.66
CA ASP A 18 0.73 14.16 2.29
C ASP A 18 1.12 13.04 3.25
N TYR A 19 2.21 12.35 2.99
CA TYR A 19 2.68 11.24 3.83
C TYR A 19 2.99 11.67 5.26
N LYS A 20 3.29 12.92 5.49
CA LYS A 20 3.54 13.44 6.85
C LYS A 20 2.30 13.25 7.73
N GLU A 21 1.12 13.50 7.19
CA GLU A 21 -0.13 13.27 7.92
C GLU A 21 -0.37 11.78 8.14
N VAL A 22 -0.12 10.97 7.12
CA VAL A 22 -0.27 9.51 7.19
C VAL A 22 0.62 8.93 8.29
N HIS A 23 1.88 9.36 8.31
CA HIS A 23 2.84 8.92 9.32
C HIS A 23 2.41 9.32 10.74
N ALA A 24 1.93 10.55 10.91
CA ALA A 24 1.46 11.04 12.20
C ALA A 24 0.25 10.23 12.68
N ARG A 25 -0.69 9.93 11.79
CA ARG A 25 -1.86 9.11 12.12
C ARG A 25 -1.47 7.68 12.49
N TRP A 26 -0.52 7.11 11.76
CA TRP A 26 0.00 5.78 12.08
C TRP A 26 0.66 5.76 13.45
N THR A 27 1.46 6.76 13.77
CA THR A 27 2.13 6.87 15.07
C THR A 27 1.12 6.87 16.22
N LYS A 28 0.00 7.56 16.05
CA LYS A 28 -1.07 7.57 17.05
C LYS A 28 -1.80 6.23 17.15
N PHE A 29 -1.97 5.53 16.03
CA PHE A 29 -2.67 4.26 15.97
C PHE A 29 -1.81 3.07 16.39
N ASN A 30 -0.51 3.19 16.27
CA ASN A 30 0.42 2.08 16.49
C ASN A 30 0.26 1.36 17.85
N PRO A 31 0.05 2.05 18.99
CA PRO A 31 -0.21 1.34 20.24
C PRO A 31 -1.45 0.46 20.20
N LYS A 32 -2.50 0.91 19.52
CA LYS A 32 -3.72 0.13 19.32
C LYS A 32 -3.47 -1.07 18.42
N PHE A 33 -2.71 -0.90 17.36
CA PHE A 33 -2.33 -2.01 16.48
C PHE A 33 -1.51 -3.06 17.24
N ASN A 34 -0.60 -2.63 18.10
CA ASN A 34 0.20 -3.56 18.91
C ASN A 34 -0.69 -4.37 19.87
N LYS A 35 -1.73 -3.78 20.43
CA LYS A 35 -2.70 -4.51 21.24
C LYS A 35 -3.46 -5.55 20.40
N MET A 36 -3.86 -5.20 19.18
CA MET A 36 -4.49 -6.13 18.26
C MET A 36 -3.55 -7.30 17.93
N ARG A 37 -2.28 -7.01 17.71
CA ARG A 37 -1.24 -8.00 17.43
C ARG A 37 -1.11 -9.02 18.58
N LEU A 38 -1.12 -8.55 19.81
CA LEU A 38 -1.02 -9.42 20.99
C LEU A 38 -2.24 -10.32 21.17
N LYS A 39 -3.42 -9.84 20.77
CA LYS A 39 -4.68 -10.58 20.91
C LYS A 39 -4.98 -11.53 19.77
N GLN A 40 -4.23 -11.42 18.67
CA GLN A 40 -4.50 -12.24 17.49
C GLN A 40 -4.09 -13.68 17.74
N THR A 41 -5.01 -14.62 17.51
CA THR A 41 -4.80 -16.06 17.72
C THR A 41 -4.93 -16.88 16.45
N TYR A 42 -5.58 -16.34 15.43
CA TYR A 42 -5.77 -17.02 14.15
C TYR A 42 -4.79 -16.53 13.10
N TYR A 43 -4.13 -17.46 12.42
CA TYR A 43 -3.17 -17.16 11.35
C TYR A 43 -3.48 -18.02 10.12
N PRO A 44 -3.19 -17.58 8.89
CA PRO A 44 -2.59 -16.27 8.58
C PRO A 44 -3.51 -15.10 8.93
N TRP A 45 -2.91 -13.99 9.36
CA TRP A 45 -3.62 -12.78 9.72
C TRP A 45 -3.44 -11.73 8.64
N ILE A 46 -4.56 -11.32 8.04
CA ILE A 46 -4.60 -10.26 7.05
C ILE A 46 -5.33 -9.07 7.67
N TRP A 47 -4.70 -7.90 7.60
CA TRP A 47 -5.31 -6.67 8.09
C TRP A 47 -5.14 -5.57 7.06
N ASN A 48 -6.24 -4.93 6.70
CA ASN A 48 -6.26 -3.82 5.76
C ASN A 48 -7.10 -2.70 6.34
N THR A 49 -6.67 -1.46 6.11
CA THR A 49 -7.48 -0.29 6.40
C THR A 49 -7.16 0.80 5.39
N GLU A 50 -8.03 1.81 5.36
CA GLU A 50 -7.80 2.96 4.51
C GLU A 50 -8.05 4.24 5.29
N ILE A 51 -7.36 5.30 4.93
CA ILE A 51 -7.55 6.63 5.49
C ILE A 51 -7.64 7.65 4.37
N ILE A 52 -8.39 8.73 4.63
CA ILE A 52 -8.46 9.87 3.74
C ILE A 52 -7.81 11.04 4.47
N THR A 53 -6.78 11.64 3.85
CA THR A 53 -6.06 12.75 4.42
C THR A 53 -6.82 14.07 4.23
N LYS A 54 -6.38 15.12 4.92
CA LYS A 54 -6.94 16.46 4.77
C LYS A 54 -6.84 16.98 3.33
N LYS A 55 -5.83 16.53 2.60
CA LYS A 55 -5.65 16.85 1.19
C LYS A 55 -6.54 16.01 0.27
N ASN A 56 -7.42 15.20 0.85
CA ASN A 56 -8.37 14.35 0.12
C ASN A 56 -7.68 13.29 -0.74
N ASN A 57 -6.60 12.72 -0.25
CA ASN A 57 -5.96 11.57 -0.86
C ASN A 57 -6.27 10.31 -0.04
N LYS A 58 -6.54 9.22 -0.72
CA LYS A 58 -6.85 7.94 -0.08
C LYS A 58 -5.60 7.10 0.01
N TRP A 59 -5.21 6.78 1.24
CA TRP A 59 -4.09 5.90 1.54
C TRP A 59 -4.57 4.57 2.08
N PHE A 60 -3.80 3.54 1.83
CA PHE A 60 -4.08 2.18 2.29
C PHE A 60 -2.97 1.69 3.19
N PHE A 61 -3.35 0.90 4.20
CA PHE A 61 -2.41 0.11 5.00
C PHE A 61 -2.72 -1.35 4.76
N SER A 62 -1.70 -2.15 4.48
CA SER A 62 -1.82 -3.59 4.29
C SER A 62 -0.84 -4.32 5.17
N PHE A 63 -1.29 -5.41 5.77
CA PHE A 63 -0.50 -6.24 6.66
C PHE A 63 -0.87 -7.71 6.45
N TYR A 64 0.16 -8.54 6.34
CA TYR A 64 0.00 -9.99 6.27
C TYR A 64 1.02 -10.65 7.18
N ALA A 65 0.55 -11.51 8.08
CA ALA A 65 1.39 -12.32 8.94
C ALA A 65 0.98 -13.78 8.82
N GLN A 66 1.91 -14.62 8.48
CA GLN A 66 1.67 -16.05 8.32
C GLN A 66 1.59 -16.77 9.67
N SER A 67 2.30 -16.26 10.67
CA SER A 67 2.39 -16.82 12.00
C SER A 67 2.51 -15.71 13.04
N LYS A 68 2.41 -16.06 14.32
CA LYS A 68 2.60 -15.11 15.41
C LYS A 68 4.01 -14.53 15.42
N GLU A 69 5.01 -15.33 15.12
CA GLU A 69 6.40 -14.88 15.05
C GLU A 69 6.56 -13.84 13.94
N ASP A 70 5.96 -14.10 12.79
CA ASP A 70 5.96 -13.17 11.65
C ASP A 70 5.25 -11.86 12.04
N ALA A 71 4.12 -11.96 12.73
CA ALA A 71 3.35 -10.81 13.18
C ALA A 71 4.12 -9.88 14.11
N ASN A 72 5.11 -10.40 14.84
CA ASN A 72 5.90 -9.62 15.79
C ASN A 72 6.97 -8.76 15.10
N VAL A 73 7.34 -9.07 13.87
CA VAL A 73 8.43 -8.38 13.16
C VAL A 73 7.97 -7.60 11.95
N VAL A 74 6.85 -7.97 11.34
CA VAL A 74 6.31 -7.28 10.16
C VAL A 74 5.53 -6.04 10.59
N ILE A 75 5.66 -4.97 9.83
CA ILE A 75 4.88 -3.73 10.02
C ILE A 75 3.98 -3.49 8.81
N PRO A 76 2.81 -2.88 9.01
CA PRO A 76 1.94 -2.54 7.90
C PRO A 76 2.59 -1.59 6.90
N HIS A 77 2.30 -1.81 5.62
CA HIS A 77 2.73 -0.94 4.54
C HIS A 77 1.70 0.13 4.27
N ALA A 78 2.15 1.38 4.16
CA ALA A 78 1.31 2.49 3.73
C ALA A 78 1.59 2.77 2.26
N TYR A 79 0.56 2.79 1.44
CA TYR A 79 0.68 3.10 0.02
C TYR A 79 -0.53 3.89 -0.46
N ILE A 80 -0.34 4.61 -1.56
CA ILE A 80 -1.39 5.41 -2.19
C ILE A 80 -1.56 4.95 -3.63
N THR A 81 -2.79 4.98 -4.14
CA THR A 81 -3.07 4.75 -5.55
C THR A 81 -3.53 6.04 -6.20
N PHE A 82 -3.20 6.22 -7.47
CA PHE A 82 -3.58 7.40 -8.22
C PHE A 82 -3.70 7.08 -9.71
N ARG A 83 -4.37 7.96 -10.43
CA ARG A 83 -4.52 7.83 -11.88
C ARG A 83 -3.46 8.68 -12.57
N TYR A 84 -2.76 8.08 -13.52
CA TYR A 84 -1.79 8.76 -14.35
C TYR A 84 -1.84 8.19 -15.77
N GLY A 85 -2.00 9.07 -16.77
CA GLY A 85 -2.13 8.64 -18.14
C GLY A 85 -3.31 7.69 -18.39
N GLY A 86 -4.40 7.84 -17.66
CA GLY A 86 -5.60 7.02 -17.80
C GLY A 86 -5.51 5.65 -17.14
N THR A 87 -4.42 5.33 -16.44
CA THR A 87 -4.23 4.03 -15.77
C THR A 87 -3.96 4.22 -14.28
N THR A 88 -4.11 3.15 -13.50
CA THR A 88 -3.90 3.19 -12.06
C THR A 88 -2.46 2.84 -11.71
N TRP A 89 -1.83 3.73 -10.97
CA TRP A 89 -0.46 3.59 -10.46
C TRP A 89 -0.50 3.56 -8.94
N ALA A 90 0.59 3.13 -8.33
CA ALA A 90 0.73 3.16 -6.87
C ALA A 90 2.07 3.75 -6.48
N ALA A 91 2.11 4.34 -5.29
CA ALA A 91 3.35 4.86 -4.73
C ALA A 91 3.50 4.41 -3.28
N TYR A 92 4.73 4.14 -2.90
CA TYR A 92 5.09 3.64 -1.59
C TYR A 92 6.27 4.44 -1.04
N PRO A 93 6.07 5.20 0.05
CA PRO A 93 7.18 5.91 0.70
C PRO A 93 8.08 4.90 1.43
N LEU A 94 9.38 4.96 1.14
CA LEU A 94 10.34 4.08 1.79
C LEU A 94 10.65 4.64 3.17
N LYS A 95 10.31 3.86 4.20
CA LYS A 95 10.41 4.28 5.59
C LYS A 95 11.83 4.70 5.96
N GLY A 96 11.94 5.82 6.65
CA GLY A 96 13.23 6.35 7.12
C GLY A 96 14.06 7.04 6.05
N THR A 97 13.50 7.26 4.86
CA THR A 97 14.18 7.92 3.76
C THR A 97 13.27 8.97 3.12
N ASN A 98 13.84 9.77 2.20
CA ASN A 98 13.05 10.68 1.36
C ASN A 98 12.72 10.04 0.00
N VAL A 99 12.89 8.74 -0.13
CA VAL A 99 12.66 8.02 -1.37
C VAL A 99 11.19 7.61 -1.47
N LEU A 100 10.60 7.87 -2.63
CA LEU A 100 9.26 7.42 -2.98
C LEU A 100 9.39 6.42 -4.13
N LEU A 101 8.89 5.20 -3.92
CA LEU A 101 8.83 4.19 -4.97
C LEU A 101 7.51 4.31 -5.70
N ILE A 102 7.57 4.52 -7.01
CA ILE A 102 6.38 4.66 -7.85
C ILE A 102 6.31 3.46 -8.80
N PHE A 103 5.17 2.77 -8.78
CA PHE A 103 4.93 1.61 -9.62
C PHE A 103 3.84 1.93 -10.64
N SER A 104 4.15 1.69 -11.92
CA SER A 104 3.21 1.93 -13.01
C SER A 104 2.16 0.82 -13.10
N SER A 105 1.07 1.08 -13.82
CA SER A 105 0.07 0.06 -14.11
C SER A 105 0.68 -1.15 -14.84
N HIS A 106 1.64 -0.91 -15.72
CA HIS A 106 2.34 -1.95 -16.46
C HIS A 106 3.10 -2.90 -15.54
N PHE A 107 3.70 -2.37 -14.46
CA PHE A 107 4.37 -3.20 -13.46
C PHE A 107 3.39 -4.20 -12.84
N PHE A 108 2.19 -3.78 -12.49
CA PHE A 108 1.19 -4.65 -11.86
C PHE A 108 0.61 -5.66 -12.85
N GLU A 109 0.46 -5.30 -14.11
CA GLU A 109 0.07 -6.24 -15.16
C GLU A 109 1.08 -7.38 -15.29
N ARG A 110 2.37 -7.04 -15.32
CA ARG A 110 3.43 -8.02 -15.37
C ARG A 110 3.52 -8.85 -14.11
N TYR A 111 3.24 -8.24 -12.96
CA TYR A 111 3.22 -8.97 -11.68
C TYR A 111 2.18 -10.09 -11.72
N ILE A 112 0.98 -9.82 -12.22
CA ILE A 112 -0.06 -10.84 -12.36
C ILE A 112 0.40 -11.95 -13.27
N GLU A 113 0.91 -11.60 -14.45
CA GLU A 113 1.32 -12.60 -15.45
C GLU A 113 2.42 -13.52 -14.95
N ARG A 114 3.39 -12.97 -14.22
CA ARG A 114 4.62 -13.69 -13.87
C ARG A 114 4.56 -14.36 -12.50
N PHE A 115 3.90 -13.77 -11.54
CA PHE A 115 3.97 -14.21 -10.14
C PHE A 115 2.68 -14.77 -9.60
N LEU A 116 1.53 -14.34 -10.09
CA LEU A 116 0.24 -14.83 -9.65
C LEU A 116 -0.33 -15.89 -10.60
N GLU A 117 0.24 -16.05 -11.79
CA GLU A 117 -0.18 -17.03 -12.80
C GLU A 117 -1.70 -17.00 -13.08
N LEU A 118 -2.28 -15.80 -13.03
CA LEU A 118 -3.69 -15.63 -13.29
C LEU A 118 -3.95 -15.61 -14.79
N ASN A 119 -4.87 -16.45 -15.24
CA ASN A 119 -5.29 -16.47 -16.63
C ASN A 119 -6.15 -15.24 -16.95
N LYS A 120 -6.10 -14.80 -18.21
CA LYS A 120 -6.91 -13.65 -18.66
C LYS A 120 -8.40 -13.88 -18.46
N ASP A 121 -8.85 -15.12 -18.49
CA ASP A 121 -10.25 -15.50 -18.32
C ASP A 121 -10.72 -15.48 -16.86
N GLU A 122 -9.79 -15.43 -15.91
CA GLU A 122 -10.07 -15.32 -14.49
C GLU A 122 -10.08 -13.87 -14.01
N LYS A 123 -10.23 -12.93 -14.93
CA LYS A 123 -10.19 -11.49 -14.67
C LYS A 123 -11.38 -10.99 -13.87
N GLN A 124 -11.42 -11.31 -12.61
CA GLN A 124 -12.33 -10.69 -11.66
C GLN A 124 -11.61 -9.66 -10.78
N TYR A 125 -10.31 -9.44 -11.05
CA TYR A 125 -9.51 -8.52 -10.25
C TYR A 125 -9.46 -7.14 -10.90
N THR A 126 -9.85 -6.13 -10.13
CA THR A 126 -9.65 -4.73 -10.52
C THR A 126 -8.17 -4.36 -10.36
N SER A 127 -7.76 -3.23 -10.94
CA SER A 127 -6.39 -2.72 -10.75
C SER A 127 -6.07 -2.53 -9.26
N LEU A 128 -7.03 -2.06 -8.48
CA LEU A 128 -6.85 -1.87 -7.04
C LEU A 128 -6.65 -3.20 -6.32
N ASP A 129 -7.41 -4.23 -6.69
CA ASP A 129 -7.27 -5.56 -6.08
C ASP A 129 -5.87 -6.13 -6.30
N ILE A 130 -5.32 -5.95 -7.48
CA ILE A 130 -3.97 -6.40 -7.83
C ILE A 130 -2.93 -5.68 -7.01
N ILE A 131 -3.06 -4.37 -6.87
CA ILE A 131 -2.15 -3.54 -6.08
C ILE A 131 -2.19 -3.97 -4.62
N LYS A 132 -3.38 -4.21 -4.08
CA LYS A 132 -3.53 -4.72 -2.70
C LYS A 132 -2.86 -6.07 -2.51
N LEU A 133 -3.01 -6.99 -3.47
CA LEU A 133 -2.34 -8.28 -3.42
C LEU A 133 -0.83 -8.14 -3.45
N PHE A 134 -0.30 -7.25 -4.28
CA PHE A 134 1.14 -7.00 -4.35
C PHE A 134 1.68 -6.58 -2.98
N TYR A 135 1.05 -5.60 -2.33
CA TYR A 135 1.53 -5.11 -1.04
C TYR A 135 1.31 -6.10 0.09
N LEU A 136 0.29 -6.96 0.02
CA LEU A 136 0.10 -8.03 1.00
C LEU A 136 1.18 -9.11 0.88
N ARG A 137 1.57 -9.46 -0.35
CA ARG A 137 2.53 -10.54 -0.58
C ARG A 137 3.99 -10.10 -0.46
N ASN A 138 4.26 -8.80 -0.47
CA ASN A 138 5.61 -8.25 -0.43
C ASN A 138 5.82 -7.41 0.83
N ASN A 139 5.59 -8.02 1.98
CA ASN A 139 5.67 -7.38 3.30
C ASN A 139 7.07 -6.88 3.69
N HIS A 140 8.09 -7.28 2.95
CA HIS A 140 9.48 -6.97 3.28
C HIS A 140 10.09 -5.95 2.32
N ILE A 141 9.28 -5.17 1.61
CA ILE A 141 9.76 -4.11 0.74
C ILE A 141 10.26 -2.96 1.61
N GLY A 142 11.53 -2.71 1.54
CA GLY A 142 12.17 -1.60 2.26
C GLY A 142 12.55 -1.93 3.68
#